data_057f778ab9157d7173f1ac30d3859151
#
_entry.id   057f778ab9157d7173f1ac30d3859151
#
_cell.length_a   1.000
_cell.length_b   1.000
_cell.length_c   1.000
_cell.angle_alpha   90.00
_cell.angle_beta   90.00
_cell.angle_gamma   90.00
#
_symmetry.space_group_name_H-M   'P 1'
#
loop_
_entity.id
_entity.type
_entity.pdbx_description
1 polymer ?
#
loop_
_entity_poly.entity_id
_entity_poly.type
_entity_poly.pdbx_seq_one_letter_code
_entity_poly.pdbx_strand_id
1 'polypeptide(L)'
;MPKSVETYFLLPASSSTLESSTSETQLNALASLGLSQYESRCFLASLQTGQATINQIGIVAGVPRTKVYGAVRKLVERGLLEQSEDDPKVYLAKSPKDVLVPLLEKEEKRIKQGIEALNELEVIHKSVGLVKRADTLRSKVLRYAPRYVVTRKIRELFQNCRKKVVILTTANGLIRLSKMSGILFERARLGMSLQVFTSTLDEPVFNTTIQNLREIENSSISLLPSVAPVQVILVDEQYVFVSNLKPDDIRDEGMDVGFLTHNTELTEMMESLIRVLATVHANLETV
;
A
#
# COMPACT_ATOMS: atom_id res chain seq x y z
N MET A 1 20.81 -40.91 52.85
CA MET A 1 21.32 -40.53 51.53
C MET A 1 20.38 -41.09 50.46
N PRO A 2 19.66 -40.26 49.71
CA PRO A 2 19.23 -40.62 48.38
C PRO A 2 19.81 -39.66 47.36
N LYS A 3 20.13 -40.24 46.21
CA LYS A 3 20.83 -39.69 45.08
C LYS A 3 19.94 -38.71 44.27
N SER A 4 20.53 -37.61 43.86
CA SER A 4 20.05 -36.66 42.87
C SER A 4 19.68 -37.35 41.55
N VAL A 5 18.48 -37.12 41.07
CA VAL A 5 18.05 -37.47 39.70
C VAL A 5 18.22 -36.22 38.84
N GLU A 6 19.31 -36.17 38.09
CA GLU A 6 19.48 -35.22 36.98
C GLU A 6 18.55 -35.64 35.83
N THR A 7 17.49 -34.88 35.61
CA THR A 7 16.64 -35.05 34.43
C THR A 7 17.26 -34.25 33.30
N TYR A 8 17.95 -34.93 32.39
CA TYR A 8 18.37 -34.35 31.09
C TYR A 8 17.15 -34.21 30.20
N PHE A 9 16.77 -32.98 29.93
CA PHE A 9 15.84 -32.69 28.87
C PHE A 9 16.56 -32.82 27.53
N LEU A 10 16.30 -33.91 26.80
CA LEU A 10 16.66 -34.10 25.41
C LEU A 10 15.78 -33.20 24.55
N LEU A 11 16.36 -32.18 23.94
CA LEU A 11 15.76 -31.40 22.88
C LEU A 11 15.77 -32.26 21.60
N PRO A 12 14.64 -32.37 20.86
CA PRO A 12 14.67 -32.98 19.52
C PRO A 12 15.33 -32.01 18.53
N ALA A 13 16.42 -32.46 17.93
CA ALA A 13 17.04 -31.81 16.79
C ALA A 13 16.16 -32.03 15.54
N SER A 14 15.91 -30.97 14.79
CA SER A 14 15.37 -30.88 13.42
C SER A 14 13.98 -30.24 13.27
N SER A 15 13.98 -28.91 13.19
CA SER A 15 12.99 -28.11 12.45
C SER A 15 13.36 -26.61 12.35
N SER A 16 14.58 -26.29 11.94
CA SER A 16 15.14 -24.93 12.04
C SER A 16 14.64 -23.90 11.00
N THR A 17 13.86 -24.30 10.03
CA THR A 17 13.37 -23.38 8.95
C THR A 17 11.91 -22.96 9.10
N LEU A 18 11.05 -23.75 9.72
CA LEU A 18 9.66 -23.41 10.02
C LEU A 18 9.52 -22.59 11.31
N GLU A 19 10.39 -22.82 12.28
CA GLU A 19 10.40 -22.08 13.56
C GLU A 19 10.85 -20.62 13.39
N SER A 20 11.77 -20.32 12.47
CA SER A 20 12.23 -18.95 12.23
C SER A 20 11.15 -18.05 11.59
N SER A 21 10.38 -18.55 10.64
CA SER A 21 9.32 -17.79 9.98
C SER A 21 8.11 -17.55 10.90
N THR A 22 7.76 -18.53 11.73
CA THR A 22 6.66 -18.40 12.71
C THR A 22 7.02 -17.37 13.78
N SER A 23 8.26 -17.40 14.28
CA SER A 23 8.76 -16.43 15.26
C SER A 23 8.77 -15.00 14.74
N GLU A 24 9.15 -14.77 13.49
CA GLU A 24 9.18 -13.44 12.88
C GLU A 24 7.77 -12.86 12.69
N THR A 25 6.82 -13.67 12.28
CA THR A 25 5.41 -13.28 12.17
C THR A 25 4.84 -12.86 13.53
N GLN A 26 5.14 -13.61 14.60
CA GLN A 26 4.71 -13.29 15.96
C GLN A 26 5.35 -11.99 16.47
N LEU A 27 6.64 -11.77 16.21
CA LEU A 27 7.33 -10.52 16.56
C LEU A 27 6.73 -9.31 15.88
N ASN A 28 6.42 -9.41 14.58
CA ASN A 28 5.78 -8.35 13.81
C ASN A 28 4.36 -8.06 14.33
N ALA A 29 3.59 -9.08 14.69
CA ALA A 29 2.26 -8.91 15.28
C ALA A 29 2.33 -8.18 16.63
N LEU A 30 3.27 -8.54 17.53
CA LEU A 30 3.46 -7.85 18.80
C LEU A 30 3.94 -6.40 18.59
N ALA A 31 4.80 -6.16 17.61
CA ALA A 31 5.26 -4.81 17.27
C ALA A 31 4.11 -3.92 16.77
N SER A 32 3.16 -4.46 15.99
CA SER A 32 1.96 -3.73 15.55
C SER A 32 1.05 -3.32 16.71
N LEU A 33 1.10 -4.05 17.83
CA LEU A 33 0.40 -3.72 19.07
C LEU A 33 1.19 -2.75 19.98
N GLY A 34 2.29 -2.19 19.46
CA GLY A 34 3.08 -1.15 20.13
C GLY A 34 4.12 -1.68 21.11
N LEU A 35 4.53 -2.93 21.01
CA LEU A 35 5.70 -3.44 21.72
C LEU A 35 6.98 -3.14 20.92
N SER A 36 8.04 -2.72 21.60
CA SER A 36 9.34 -2.60 20.95
C SER A 36 9.91 -3.98 20.61
N GLN A 37 10.89 -4.05 19.72
CA GLN A 37 11.52 -5.31 19.32
C GLN A 37 12.06 -6.11 20.50
N TYR A 38 12.66 -5.44 21.49
CA TYR A 38 13.17 -6.10 22.69
C TYR A 38 12.03 -6.57 23.62
N GLU A 39 10.97 -5.79 23.78
CA GLU A 39 9.77 -6.19 24.53
C GLU A 39 9.10 -7.41 23.90
N SER A 40 8.92 -7.42 22.58
CA SER A 40 8.33 -8.55 21.85
C SER A 40 9.14 -9.83 22.03
N ARG A 41 10.46 -9.77 21.91
CA ARG A 41 11.35 -10.92 22.12
C ARG A 41 11.31 -11.42 23.55
N CYS A 42 11.37 -10.52 24.55
CA CYS A 42 11.29 -10.89 25.95
C CYS A 42 9.94 -11.51 26.32
N PHE A 43 8.84 -10.99 25.78
CA PHE A 43 7.51 -11.54 26.02
C PHE A 43 7.37 -12.95 25.43
N LEU A 44 7.79 -13.17 24.18
CA LEU A 44 7.79 -14.51 23.57
C LEU A 44 8.67 -15.51 24.35
N ALA A 45 9.86 -15.08 24.75
CA ALA A 45 10.74 -15.92 25.57
C ALA A 45 10.09 -16.28 26.92
N SER A 46 9.41 -15.34 27.56
CA SER A 46 8.70 -15.60 28.82
C SER A 46 7.53 -16.56 28.66
N LEU A 47 6.82 -16.52 27.51
CA LEU A 47 5.77 -17.50 27.19
C LEU A 47 6.33 -18.91 27.00
N GLN A 48 7.54 -19.03 26.44
CA GLN A 48 8.21 -20.31 26.20
C GLN A 48 8.82 -20.93 27.47
N THR A 49 9.37 -20.06 28.35
CA THR A 49 10.08 -20.52 29.57
C THR A 49 9.16 -20.73 30.75
N GLY A 50 7.95 -20.13 30.72
CA GLY A 50 7.10 -20.09 31.91
C GLY A 50 7.70 -19.18 32.99
N GLN A 51 7.92 -19.71 34.22
CA GLN A 51 8.60 -18.97 35.30
C GLN A 51 10.08 -18.86 35.03
N ALA A 52 10.60 -17.64 34.94
CA ALA A 52 12.00 -17.40 34.63
C ALA A 52 12.53 -16.09 35.23
N THR A 53 13.82 -16.10 35.54
CA THR A 53 14.54 -14.88 35.93
C THR A 53 14.82 -13.99 34.72
N ILE A 54 15.08 -12.69 34.95
CA ILE A 54 15.45 -11.75 33.89
C ILE A 54 16.62 -12.25 33.05
N ASN A 55 17.60 -12.89 33.67
CA ASN A 55 18.76 -13.41 32.95
C ASN A 55 18.37 -14.58 32.02
N GLN A 56 17.51 -15.49 32.46
CA GLN A 56 17.00 -16.60 31.64
C GLN A 56 16.15 -16.08 30.46
N ILE A 57 15.25 -15.14 30.73
CA ILE A 57 14.46 -14.47 29.68
C ILE A 57 15.40 -13.85 28.65
N GLY A 58 16.44 -13.14 29.09
CA GLY A 58 17.40 -12.49 28.19
C GLY A 58 18.16 -13.45 27.28
N ILE A 59 18.58 -14.59 27.84
CA ILE A 59 19.28 -15.64 27.08
C ILE A 59 18.36 -16.21 25.99
N VAL A 60 17.16 -16.64 26.36
CA VAL A 60 16.19 -17.22 25.43
C VAL A 60 15.72 -16.20 24.37
N ALA A 61 15.51 -14.94 24.79
CA ALA A 61 15.11 -13.86 23.89
C ALA A 61 16.23 -13.40 22.93
N GLY A 62 17.48 -13.78 23.17
CA GLY A 62 18.63 -13.25 22.43
C GLY A 62 18.78 -11.73 22.57
N VAL A 63 18.45 -11.17 23.75
CA VAL A 63 18.48 -9.74 24.02
C VAL A 63 19.68 -9.39 24.90
N PRO A 64 20.48 -8.35 24.54
CA PRO A 64 21.62 -7.93 25.34
C PRO A 64 21.24 -7.60 26.78
N ARG A 65 22.08 -8.04 27.76
CA ARG A 65 21.82 -7.86 29.21
C ARG A 65 21.44 -6.41 29.59
N THR A 66 22.05 -5.42 28.93
CA THR A 66 21.78 -3.99 29.17
C THR A 66 20.36 -3.57 28.75
N LYS A 67 19.70 -4.32 27.88
CA LYS A 67 18.36 -4.01 27.34
C LYS A 67 17.25 -4.86 27.97
N VAL A 68 17.57 -6.07 28.45
CA VAL A 68 16.59 -7.00 29.03
C VAL A 68 15.88 -6.39 30.25
N TYR A 69 16.61 -5.78 31.17
CA TYR A 69 16.03 -5.19 32.37
C TYR A 69 14.97 -4.12 32.04
N GLY A 70 15.30 -3.24 31.08
CA GLY A 70 14.37 -2.20 30.62
C GLY A 70 13.15 -2.78 29.90
N ALA A 71 13.33 -3.84 29.10
CA ALA A 71 12.23 -4.49 28.38
C ALA A 71 11.29 -5.22 29.36
N VAL A 72 11.83 -6.03 30.27
CA VAL A 72 11.05 -6.77 31.28
C VAL A 72 10.28 -5.80 32.19
N ARG A 73 10.92 -4.73 32.67
CA ARG A 73 10.27 -3.70 33.48
C ARG A 73 9.05 -3.10 32.76
N LYS A 74 9.20 -2.73 31.51
CA LYS A 74 8.09 -2.19 30.70
C LYS A 74 6.98 -3.21 30.46
N LEU A 75 7.33 -4.48 30.28
CA LEU A 75 6.32 -5.55 30.15
C LEU A 75 5.52 -5.73 31.46
N VAL A 76 6.16 -5.59 32.61
CA VAL A 76 5.49 -5.60 33.92
C VAL A 76 4.61 -4.36 34.08
N GLU A 77 5.13 -3.16 33.78
CA GLU A 77 4.37 -1.89 33.82
C GLU A 77 3.13 -1.92 32.92
N ARG A 78 3.21 -2.63 31.79
CA ARG A 78 2.10 -2.84 30.85
C ARG A 78 1.19 -4.03 31.23
N GLY A 79 1.52 -4.78 32.26
CA GLY A 79 0.76 -5.92 32.73
C GLY A 79 0.86 -7.18 31.89
N LEU A 80 1.86 -7.27 30.98
CA LEU A 80 2.10 -8.47 30.17
C LEU A 80 2.90 -9.55 30.94
N LEU A 81 3.73 -9.11 31.86
CA LEU A 81 4.42 -9.99 32.82
C LEU A 81 4.00 -9.64 34.24
N GLU A 82 4.03 -10.63 35.10
CA GLU A 82 3.89 -10.46 36.54
C GLU A 82 5.11 -11.02 37.23
N GLN A 83 5.43 -10.46 38.39
CA GLN A 83 6.49 -10.93 39.26
C GLN A 83 5.92 -11.99 40.18
N SER A 84 6.65 -13.09 40.40
CA SER A 84 6.21 -14.15 41.32
C SER A 84 6.12 -13.62 42.75
N GLU A 85 5.06 -14.01 43.45
CA GLU A 85 4.90 -13.69 44.88
C GLU A 85 5.93 -14.46 45.76
N ASP A 86 6.25 -15.70 45.34
CA ASP A 86 7.16 -16.57 46.08
C ASP A 86 8.65 -16.19 45.92
N ASP A 87 9.01 -15.72 44.70
CA ASP A 87 10.37 -15.22 44.42
C ASP A 87 10.32 -13.97 43.54
N PRO A 88 10.58 -12.78 44.11
CA PRO A 88 10.53 -11.52 43.36
C PRO A 88 11.59 -11.38 42.27
N LYS A 89 12.49 -12.36 42.09
CA LYS A 89 13.43 -12.40 40.96
C LYS A 89 12.90 -13.18 39.77
N VAL A 90 11.74 -13.82 39.89
CA VAL A 90 11.12 -14.66 38.89
C VAL A 90 9.91 -13.93 38.29
N TYR A 91 9.77 -14.01 36.98
CA TYR A 91 8.73 -13.40 36.22
C TYR A 91 7.93 -14.47 35.46
N LEU A 92 6.62 -14.23 35.29
CA LEU A 92 5.69 -15.11 34.62
C LEU A 92 4.94 -14.30 33.55
N ALA A 93 4.85 -14.83 32.34
CA ALA A 93 4.01 -14.24 31.31
C ALA A 93 2.53 -14.51 31.60
N LYS A 94 1.70 -13.47 31.54
CA LYS A 94 0.25 -13.65 31.58
C LYS A 94 -0.25 -14.28 30.29
N SER A 95 -1.46 -14.84 30.34
CA SER A 95 -2.10 -15.40 29.16
C SER A 95 -2.13 -14.38 28.03
N PRO A 96 -1.65 -14.72 26.82
CA PRO A 96 -1.72 -13.81 25.67
C PRO A 96 -3.13 -13.26 25.42
N LYS A 97 -4.16 -14.09 25.65
CA LYS A 97 -5.56 -13.68 25.49
C LYS A 97 -5.94 -12.55 26.44
N ASP A 98 -5.51 -12.64 27.70
CA ASP A 98 -5.88 -11.68 28.74
C ASP A 98 -5.19 -10.32 28.57
N VAL A 99 -3.97 -10.33 27.98
CA VAL A 99 -3.17 -9.12 27.85
C VAL A 99 -3.21 -8.48 26.45
N LEU A 100 -3.39 -9.28 25.40
CA LEU A 100 -3.41 -8.77 24.03
C LEU A 100 -4.80 -8.33 23.59
N VAL A 101 -5.88 -8.96 24.08
CA VAL A 101 -7.25 -8.55 23.75
C VAL A 101 -7.52 -7.09 24.12
N PRO A 102 -7.20 -6.60 25.32
CA PRO A 102 -7.38 -5.18 25.66
C PRO A 102 -6.53 -4.23 24.78
N LEU A 103 -5.36 -4.68 24.32
CA LEU A 103 -4.54 -3.89 23.39
C LEU A 103 -5.19 -3.81 22.01
N LEU A 104 -5.74 -4.91 21.51
CA LEU A 104 -6.48 -4.95 20.24
C LEU A 104 -7.72 -4.06 20.29
N GLU A 105 -8.52 -4.14 21.34
CA GLU A 105 -9.69 -3.29 21.53
C GLU A 105 -9.34 -1.80 21.58
N LYS A 106 -8.20 -1.47 22.19
CA LYS A 106 -7.70 -0.08 22.21
C LYS A 106 -7.32 0.41 20.81
N GLU A 107 -6.64 -0.42 20.00
CA GLU A 107 -6.30 -0.06 18.63
C GLU A 107 -7.55 0.03 17.73
N GLU A 108 -8.50 -0.89 17.89
CA GLU A 108 -9.79 -0.83 17.19
C GLU A 108 -10.54 0.49 17.48
N LYS A 109 -10.62 0.86 18.76
CA LYS A 109 -11.23 2.13 19.17
C LYS A 109 -10.51 3.33 18.56
N ARG A 110 -9.17 3.30 18.50
CA ARG A 110 -8.37 4.35 17.91
C ARG A 110 -8.60 4.48 16.40
N ILE A 111 -8.69 3.35 15.70
CA ILE A 111 -9.03 3.33 14.26
C ILE A 111 -10.43 3.90 14.04
N LYS A 112 -11.40 3.48 14.83
CA LYS A 112 -12.78 3.98 14.74
C LYS A 112 -12.85 5.50 14.93
N GLN A 113 -12.19 6.02 15.94
CA GLN A 113 -12.09 7.48 16.18
C GLN A 113 -11.42 8.20 15.01
N GLY A 114 -10.37 7.60 14.43
CA GLY A 114 -9.71 8.15 13.25
C GLY A 114 -10.63 8.22 12.02
N ILE A 115 -11.48 7.21 11.82
CA ILE A 115 -12.49 7.19 10.75
C ILE A 115 -13.57 8.25 10.98
N GLU A 116 -14.05 8.40 12.21
CA GLU A 116 -15.01 9.44 12.57
C GLU A 116 -14.45 10.84 12.31
N ALA A 117 -13.24 11.11 12.77
CA ALA A 117 -12.55 12.38 12.51
C ALA A 117 -12.32 12.62 11.01
N LEU A 118 -11.99 11.59 10.22
CA LEU A 118 -11.87 11.71 8.77
C LEU A 118 -13.19 12.15 8.12
N ASN A 119 -14.30 11.53 8.54
CA ASN A 119 -15.64 11.88 8.02
C ASN A 119 -16.01 13.34 8.34
N GLU A 120 -15.73 13.81 9.55
CA GLU A 120 -15.94 15.20 9.94
C GLU A 120 -15.10 16.18 9.11
N LEU A 121 -13.80 15.86 8.93
CA LEU A 121 -12.90 16.65 8.10
C LEU A 121 -13.34 16.67 6.63
N GLU A 122 -13.87 15.57 6.10
CA GLU A 122 -14.44 15.54 4.74
C GLU A 122 -15.67 16.44 4.61
N VAL A 123 -16.54 16.48 5.60
CA VAL A 123 -17.71 17.39 5.62
C VAL A 123 -17.24 18.85 5.58
N ILE A 124 -16.26 19.21 6.42
CA ILE A 124 -15.66 20.55 6.43
C ILE A 124 -15.03 20.87 5.07
N HIS A 125 -14.25 19.96 4.51
CA HIS A 125 -13.61 20.13 3.20
C HIS A 125 -14.64 20.32 2.09
N LYS A 126 -15.73 19.57 2.07
CA LYS A 126 -16.82 19.70 1.10
C LYS A 126 -17.55 21.03 1.26
N SER A 127 -17.83 21.47 2.49
CA SER A 127 -18.52 22.74 2.75
C SER A 127 -17.70 23.96 2.30
N VAL A 128 -16.39 23.95 2.55
CA VAL A 128 -15.48 25.01 2.07
C VAL A 128 -15.26 24.93 0.56
N GLY A 129 -15.26 23.70 0.00
CA GLY A 129 -15.09 23.48 -1.45
C GLY A 129 -16.27 23.94 -2.30
N LEU A 130 -17.50 23.87 -1.80
CA LEU A 130 -18.70 24.29 -2.53
C LEU A 130 -18.75 25.82 -2.74
N VAL A 131 -18.24 26.60 -1.78
CA VAL A 131 -18.25 28.08 -1.87
C VAL A 131 -17.15 28.62 -2.80
N LYS A 132 -16.03 27.90 -3.00
CA LYS A 132 -14.90 28.35 -3.82
C LYS A 132 -14.77 27.70 -5.19
N ARG A 133 -15.55 26.65 -5.50
CA ARG A 133 -15.36 25.85 -6.71
C ARG A 133 -16.12 26.33 -7.95
N ALA A 134 -17.14 27.16 -7.80
CA ALA A 134 -17.97 27.55 -8.95
C ALA A 134 -17.25 28.48 -9.95
N ASP A 135 -16.34 29.37 -9.51
CA ASP A 135 -15.73 30.37 -10.40
C ASP A 135 -14.21 30.25 -10.61
N THR A 136 -13.50 29.43 -9.84
CA THR A 136 -12.02 29.46 -9.85
C THR A 136 -11.37 28.27 -10.54
N LEU A 137 -12.11 27.19 -10.86
CA LEU A 137 -11.54 25.96 -11.41
C LEU A 137 -11.45 25.92 -12.94
N ARG A 138 -12.12 26.83 -13.64
CA ARG A 138 -12.14 26.83 -15.11
C ARG A 138 -10.78 27.12 -15.78
N SER A 139 -9.76 27.49 -15.02
CA SER A 139 -8.43 27.82 -15.57
C SER A 139 -7.24 27.46 -14.69
N LYS A 140 -7.42 26.66 -13.63
CA LYS A 140 -6.30 26.29 -12.76
C LYS A 140 -5.68 24.98 -13.19
N VAL A 141 -4.38 25.00 -13.43
CA VAL A 141 -3.55 23.80 -13.57
C VAL A 141 -3.04 23.41 -12.20
N LEU A 142 -3.41 22.23 -11.74
CA LEU A 142 -2.96 21.67 -10.45
C LEU A 142 -1.78 20.75 -10.69
N ARG A 143 -0.69 20.95 -9.94
CA ARG A 143 0.52 20.13 -10.00
C ARG A 143 0.48 19.04 -8.93
N TYR A 144 0.82 17.82 -9.31
CA TYR A 144 0.93 16.66 -8.45
C TYR A 144 2.35 16.10 -8.51
N ALA A 145 2.96 15.84 -7.38
CA ALA A 145 4.25 15.16 -7.21
C ALA A 145 4.36 14.71 -5.73
N PRO A 146 5.13 13.71 -5.41
CA PRO A 146 5.85 12.75 -6.26
C PRO A 146 4.95 11.65 -6.86
N ARG A 147 5.57 10.61 -7.45
CA ARG A 147 4.90 9.50 -8.17
C ARG A 147 3.68 8.91 -7.46
N TYR A 148 3.74 8.65 -6.16
CA TYR A 148 2.61 8.08 -5.43
C TYR A 148 1.39 9.01 -5.39
N VAL A 149 1.61 10.33 -5.35
CA VAL A 149 0.54 11.35 -5.40
C VAL A 149 -0.08 11.40 -6.80
N VAL A 150 0.77 11.32 -7.85
CA VAL A 150 0.34 11.20 -9.25
C VAL A 150 -0.52 9.96 -9.43
N THR A 151 -0.05 8.80 -8.98
CA THR A 151 -0.77 7.52 -9.07
C THR A 151 -2.10 7.56 -8.32
N ARG A 152 -2.12 8.14 -7.12
CA ARG A 152 -3.34 8.32 -6.33
C ARG A 152 -4.35 9.21 -7.07
N LYS A 153 -3.89 10.29 -7.70
CA LYS A 153 -4.76 11.18 -8.46
C LYS A 153 -5.34 10.52 -9.71
N ILE A 154 -4.55 9.75 -10.44
CA ILE A 154 -5.04 8.96 -11.57
C ILE A 154 -6.11 7.95 -11.12
N ARG A 155 -5.88 7.27 -10.01
CA ARG A 155 -6.86 6.35 -9.41
C ARG A 155 -8.17 7.05 -9.08
N GLU A 156 -8.12 8.22 -8.46
CA GLU A 156 -9.28 9.03 -8.12
C GLU A 156 -10.05 9.45 -9.39
N LEU A 157 -9.35 9.85 -10.46
CA LEU A 157 -9.97 10.19 -11.74
C LEU A 157 -10.72 8.99 -12.34
N PHE A 158 -10.11 7.79 -12.33
CA PHE A 158 -10.76 6.58 -12.82
C PHE A 158 -11.98 6.18 -11.97
N GLN A 159 -11.87 6.25 -10.65
CA GLN A 159 -12.99 5.96 -9.75
C GLN A 159 -14.19 6.86 -9.95
N ASN A 160 -13.96 8.12 -10.30
CA ASN A 160 -15.03 9.12 -10.50
C ASN A 160 -15.50 9.25 -11.96
N CYS A 161 -14.85 8.57 -12.89
CA CYS A 161 -15.23 8.59 -14.30
C CYS A 161 -16.64 8.01 -14.51
N ARG A 162 -17.44 8.66 -15.37
CA ARG A 162 -18.81 8.26 -15.66
C ARG A 162 -19.04 7.86 -17.12
N LYS A 163 -18.35 8.50 -18.05
CA LYS A 163 -18.62 8.35 -19.49
C LYS A 163 -17.46 7.73 -20.24
N LYS A 164 -16.28 8.35 -20.14
CA LYS A 164 -15.18 8.06 -21.04
C LYS A 164 -13.81 8.32 -20.43
N VAL A 165 -12.89 7.39 -20.68
CA VAL A 165 -11.46 7.58 -20.44
C VAL A 165 -10.70 7.40 -21.74
N VAL A 166 -9.86 8.39 -22.12
CA VAL A 166 -8.90 8.28 -23.21
C VAL A 166 -7.49 8.35 -22.61
N ILE A 167 -6.65 7.39 -22.95
CA ILE A 167 -5.29 7.26 -22.44
C ILE A 167 -4.33 7.26 -23.63
N LEU A 168 -3.35 8.16 -23.62
CA LEU A 168 -2.15 8.09 -24.46
C LEU A 168 -0.95 7.88 -23.55
N THR A 169 -0.19 6.79 -23.76
CA THR A 169 0.93 6.45 -22.90
C THR A 169 1.92 5.52 -23.59
N THR A 170 3.15 5.41 -23.08
CA THR A 170 4.11 4.38 -23.53
C THR A 170 3.68 3.00 -23.06
N ALA A 171 4.24 1.93 -23.66
CA ALA A 171 4.01 0.55 -23.22
C ALA A 171 4.27 0.36 -21.71
N ASN A 172 5.40 0.87 -21.20
CA ASN A 172 5.71 0.83 -19.77
C ASN A 172 4.72 1.61 -18.93
N GLY A 173 4.23 2.76 -19.41
CA GLY A 173 3.17 3.52 -18.75
C GLY A 173 1.86 2.73 -18.68
N LEU A 174 1.53 1.98 -19.73
CA LEU A 174 0.36 1.11 -19.74
C LEU A 174 0.48 -0.04 -18.73
N ILE A 175 1.64 -0.68 -18.66
CA ILE A 175 1.91 -1.73 -17.64
C ILE A 175 1.73 -1.17 -16.22
N ARG A 176 2.15 0.06 -15.96
CA ARG A 176 1.89 0.71 -14.65
C ARG A 176 0.41 0.92 -14.38
N LEU A 177 -0.35 1.33 -15.40
CA LEU A 177 -1.81 1.53 -15.27
C LEU A 177 -2.57 0.21 -15.10
N SER A 178 -2.03 -0.92 -15.57
CA SER A 178 -2.67 -2.24 -15.41
C SER A 178 -2.91 -2.61 -13.95
N LYS A 179 -2.12 -2.07 -13.02
CA LYS A 179 -2.35 -2.21 -11.57
C LYS A 179 -3.68 -1.59 -11.09
N MET A 180 -4.33 -0.80 -11.94
CA MET A 180 -5.64 -0.17 -11.69
C MET A 180 -6.74 -0.75 -12.60
N SER A 181 -6.46 -1.82 -13.33
CA SER A 181 -7.42 -2.44 -14.27
C SER A 181 -8.75 -2.80 -13.62
N GLY A 182 -8.75 -3.28 -12.37
CA GLY A 182 -9.98 -3.58 -11.64
C GLY A 182 -10.95 -2.40 -11.56
N ILE A 183 -10.44 -1.17 -11.39
CA ILE A 183 -11.27 0.04 -11.37
C ILE A 183 -11.85 0.31 -12.76
N LEU A 184 -11.04 0.13 -13.82
CA LEU A 184 -11.48 0.31 -15.19
C LEU A 184 -12.56 -0.73 -15.57
N PHE A 185 -12.41 -1.98 -15.15
CA PHE A 185 -13.44 -3.03 -15.31
C PHE A 185 -14.76 -2.66 -14.62
N GLU A 186 -14.71 -2.22 -13.38
CA GLU A 186 -15.90 -1.81 -12.64
C GLU A 186 -16.63 -0.65 -13.33
N ARG A 187 -15.88 0.35 -13.82
CA ARG A 187 -16.45 1.50 -14.49
C ARG A 187 -17.00 1.15 -15.88
N ALA A 188 -16.37 0.26 -16.62
CA ALA A 188 -16.87 -0.22 -17.90
C ALA A 188 -18.21 -0.95 -17.75
N ARG A 189 -18.38 -1.78 -16.72
CA ARG A 189 -19.67 -2.41 -16.38
C ARG A 189 -20.78 -1.38 -16.09
N LEU A 190 -20.41 -0.18 -15.69
CA LEU A 190 -21.35 0.95 -15.47
C LEU A 190 -21.53 1.82 -16.73
N GLY A 191 -21.04 1.37 -17.89
CA GLY A 191 -21.22 2.04 -19.18
C GLY A 191 -20.09 3.00 -19.57
N MET A 192 -18.95 3.04 -18.86
CA MET A 192 -17.79 3.84 -19.27
C MET A 192 -17.13 3.22 -20.50
N SER A 193 -16.73 4.07 -21.47
CA SER A 193 -15.89 3.66 -22.61
C SER A 193 -14.41 3.94 -22.33
N LEU A 194 -13.53 3.02 -22.77
CA LEU A 194 -12.09 3.13 -22.62
C LEU A 194 -11.41 3.16 -24.01
N GLN A 195 -10.58 4.18 -24.24
CA GLN A 195 -9.75 4.26 -25.44
C GLN A 195 -8.28 4.37 -25.02
N VAL A 196 -7.45 3.48 -25.52
CA VAL A 196 -6.01 3.43 -25.18
C VAL A 196 -5.18 3.56 -26.45
N PHE A 197 -4.24 4.48 -26.44
CA PHE A 197 -3.23 4.69 -27.48
C PHE A 197 -1.87 4.46 -26.82
N THR A 198 -1.10 3.49 -27.30
CA THR A 198 0.17 3.12 -26.69
C THR A 198 1.19 2.66 -27.73
N SER A 199 2.49 2.76 -27.41
CA SER A 199 3.53 2.14 -28.21
C SER A 199 3.56 0.63 -27.99
N THR A 200 4.15 -0.08 -28.95
CA THR A 200 4.41 -1.53 -28.82
C THR A 200 5.61 -1.81 -27.94
N LEU A 201 5.60 -2.97 -27.30
CA LEU A 201 6.71 -3.51 -26.54
C LEU A 201 6.68 -5.04 -26.67
N ASP A 202 7.80 -5.63 -27.07
CA ASP A 202 7.90 -7.09 -27.21
C ASP A 202 8.28 -7.73 -25.84
N GLU A 203 7.31 -7.68 -24.93
CA GLU A 203 7.44 -8.31 -23.62
C GLU A 203 6.15 -9.05 -23.22
N PRO A 204 6.25 -10.25 -22.58
CA PRO A 204 5.09 -11.04 -22.18
C PRO A 204 4.11 -10.27 -21.28
N VAL A 205 4.64 -9.43 -20.37
CA VAL A 205 3.83 -8.62 -19.44
C VAL A 205 3.00 -7.59 -20.21
N PHE A 206 3.55 -6.98 -21.26
CA PHE A 206 2.82 -6.04 -22.09
C PHE A 206 1.68 -6.74 -22.86
N ASN A 207 1.98 -7.89 -23.46
CA ASN A 207 1.00 -8.67 -24.22
C ASN A 207 -0.18 -9.11 -23.31
N THR A 208 0.13 -9.58 -22.11
CA THR A 208 -0.90 -9.92 -21.11
C THR A 208 -1.73 -8.71 -20.70
N THR A 209 -1.08 -7.55 -20.52
CA THR A 209 -1.77 -6.30 -20.19
C THR A 209 -2.74 -5.87 -21.29
N ILE A 210 -2.31 -5.96 -22.56
CA ILE A 210 -3.17 -5.64 -23.72
C ILE A 210 -4.36 -6.61 -23.79
N GLN A 211 -4.16 -7.90 -23.59
CA GLN A 211 -5.23 -8.90 -23.57
C GLN A 211 -6.26 -8.58 -22.49
N ASN A 212 -5.82 -8.35 -21.25
CA ASN A 212 -6.72 -8.03 -20.15
C ASN A 212 -7.52 -6.73 -20.40
N LEU A 213 -6.92 -5.71 -21.01
CA LEU A 213 -7.63 -4.47 -21.33
C LEU A 213 -8.61 -4.63 -22.48
N ARG A 214 -8.38 -5.57 -23.41
CA ARG A 214 -9.34 -5.89 -24.50
C ARG A 214 -10.58 -6.62 -23.99
N GLU A 215 -10.51 -7.27 -22.82
CA GLU A 215 -11.67 -7.90 -22.17
C GLU A 215 -12.63 -6.86 -21.54
N ILE A 216 -12.19 -5.62 -21.41
CA ILE A 216 -13.04 -4.54 -20.89
C ILE A 216 -14.10 -4.19 -21.94
N GLU A 217 -15.36 -4.27 -21.56
CA GLU A 217 -16.47 -3.86 -22.43
C GLU A 217 -16.30 -2.40 -22.88
N ASN A 218 -16.64 -2.11 -24.13
CA ASN A 218 -16.49 -0.78 -24.75
C ASN A 218 -15.04 -0.24 -24.71
N SER A 219 -14.03 -1.14 -24.77
CA SER A 219 -12.64 -0.74 -24.90
C SER A 219 -12.15 -0.76 -26.34
N SER A 220 -11.25 0.16 -26.67
CA SER A 220 -10.48 0.16 -27.91
C SER A 220 -9.01 0.44 -27.63
N ILE A 221 -8.11 -0.33 -28.26
CA ILE A 221 -6.67 -0.19 -28.08
C ILE A 221 -6.03 0.00 -29.45
N SER A 222 -5.37 1.14 -29.63
CA SER A 222 -4.60 1.48 -30.84
C SER A 222 -3.11 1.44 -30.51
N LEU A 223 -2.37 0.68 -31.28
CA LEU A 223 -0.90 0.57 -31.16
C LEU A 223 -0.26 1.62 -32.07
N LEU A 224 0.68 2.39 -31.53
CA LEU A 224 1.44 3.42 -32.22
C LEU A 224 2.90 3.01 -32.29
N PRO A 225 3.64 3.34 -33.37
CA PRO A 225 5.05 2.99 -33.49
C PRO A 225 5.92 3.56 -32.38
N SER A 226 5.61 4.76 -31.94
CA SER A 226 6.31 5.44 -30.85
C SER A 226 5.39 6.41 -30.12
N VAL A 227 5.57 6.51 -28.82
CA VAL A 227 4.92 7.51 -27.96
C VAL A 227 6.00 8.16 -27.10
N ALA A 228 6.03 9.48 -27.04
CA ALA A 228 6.93 10.20 -26.15
C ALA A 228 6.72 9.72 -24.68
N PRO A 229 7.74 9.86 -23.79
CA PRO A 229 7.67 9.41 -22.41
C PRO A 229 6.76 10.30 -21.56
N VAL A 230 5.54 10.46 -22.03
CA VAL A 230 4.45 11.22 -21.39
C VAL A 230 3.22 10.33 -21.27
N GLN A 231 2.38 10.66 -20.30
CA GLN A 231 1.07 10.07 -20.15
C GLN A 231 0.03 11.18 -20.21
N VAL A 232 -0.95 11.04 -21.10
CA VAL A 232 -2.10 11.91 -21.20
C VAL A 232 -3.34 11.09 -20.88
N ILE A 233 -4.12 11.53 -19.92
CA ILE A 233 -5.39 10.91 -19.53
C ILE A 233 -6.49 11.96 -19.63
N LEU A 234 -7.48 11.70 -20.49
CA LEU A 234 -8.66 12.52 -20.62
C LEU A 234 -9.83 11.80 -19.98
N VAL A 235 -10.60 12.50 -19.13
CA VAL A 235 -11.71 11.91 -18.40
C VAL A 235 -12.98 12.75 -18.59
N ASP A 236 -14.06 12.09 -19.00
CA ASP A 236 -15.42 12.63 -19.13
C ASP A 236 -15.51 13.92 -19.96
N GLU A 237 -14.61 14.10 -20.94
CA GLU A 237 -14.55 15.29 -21.79
C GLU A 237 -14.33 16.61 -21.04
N GLN A 238 -13.88 16.53 -19.80
CA GLN A 238 -13.74 17.68 -18.89
C GLN A 238 -12.35 17.79 -18.26
N TYR A 239 -11.68 16.68 -18.03
CA TYR A 239 -10.40 16.66 -17.31
C TYR A 239 -9.28 16.24 -18.24
N VAL A 240 -8.20 17.01 -18.22
CA VAL A 240 -6.93 16.66 -18.85
C VAL A 240 -5.90 16.45 -17.75
N PHE A 241 -5.35 15.25 -17.68
CA PHE A 241 -4.22 14.94 -16.81
C PHE A 241 -3.02 14.58 -17.68
N VAL A 242 -1.92 15.30 -17.52
CA VAL A 242 -0.66 15.05 -18.22
C VAL A 242 0.42 14.78 -17.20
N SER A 243 1.18 13.70 -17.37
CA SER A 243 2.35 13.43 -16.53
C SER A 243 3.53 12.94 -17.37
N ASN A 244 4.74 13.23 -16.90
CA ASN A 244 5.92 12.58 -17.43
C ASN A 244 5.99 11.13 -16.94
N LEU A 245 6.61 10.26 -17.72
CA LEU A 245 6.88 8.87 -17.38
C LEU A 245 8.39 8.70 -17.27
N LYS A 246 8.90 8.79 -16.05
CA LYS A 246 10.29 8.43 -15.80
C LYS A 246 10.46 6.91 -15.66
N PRO A 247 11.62 6.36 -16.08
CA PRO A 247 11.93 4.94 -15.86
C PRO A 247 11.83 4.56 -14.39
N ASP A 248 11.60 3.27 -14.11
CA ASP A 248 11.58 2.72 -12.75
C ASP A 248 13.01 2.47 -12.24
N ASP A 249 13.92 3.41 -12.41
CA ASP A 249 15.25 3.31 -11.81
C ASP A 249 15.13 3.48 -10.28
N ILE A 250 15.72 2.52 -9.55
CA ILE A 250 15.69 2.41 -8.07
C ILE A 250 16.21 3.68 -7.38
N ARG A 251 17.01 4.48 -8.10
CA ARG A 251 17.61 5.72 -7.57
C ARG A 251 16.72 6.96 -7.69
N ASP A 252 15.65 6.90 -8.46
CA ASP A 252 14.77 8.04 -8.76
C ASP A 252 13.32 7.79 -8.27
N GLU A 253 13.19 7.14 -7.11
CA GLU A 253 11.90 6.91 -6.45
C GLU A 253 11.15 8.22 -6.26
N GLY A 254 10.25 8.53 -7.19
CA GLY A 254 9.24 9.53 -6.91
C GLY A 254 9.24 10.81 -7.72
N MET A 255 10.00 10.92 -8.81
CA MET A 255 10.12 12.16 -9.60
C MET A 255 9.09 12.32 -10.73
N ASP A 256 8.02 11.50 -10.78
CA ASP A 256 6.93 11.78 -11.70
C ASP A 256 6.18 13.04 -11.26
N VAL A 257 5.92 13.91 -12.23
CA VAL A 257 5.14 15.13 -12.02
C VAL A 257 3.94 15.07 -12.96
N GLY A 258 2.75 15.27 -12.39
CA GLY A 258 1.50 15.35 -13.13
C GLY A 258 0.86 16.71 -13.02
N PHE A 259 0.13 17.09 -14.04
CA PHE A 259 -0.66 18.31 -14.12
C PHE A 259 -2.09 17.97 -14.48
N LEU A 260 -3.04 18.47 -13.70
CA LEU A 260 -4.47 18.32 -13.93
C LEU A 260 -5.09 19.67 -14.22
N THR A 261 -5.91 19.73 -15.24
CA THR A 261 -6.81 20.87 -15.48
C THR A 261 -8.22 20.39 -15.77
N HIS A 262 -9.20 21.20 -15.43
CA HIS A 262 -10.60 21.02 -15.78
C HIS A 262 -10.91 22.04 -16.88
N ASN A 263 -10.93 21.58 -18.12
CA ASN A 263 -11.17 22.43 -19.29
C ASN A 263 -11.68 21.58 -20.46
N THR A 264 -12.93 21.75 -20.82
CA THR A 264 -13.61 20.99 -21.87
C THR A 264 -12.98 21.23 -23.25
N GLU A 265 -12.72 22.50 -23.62
CA GLU A 265 -12.13 22.86 -24.92
C GLU A 265 -10.73 22.21 -25.07
N LEU A 266 -9.90 22.28 -24.04
CA LEU A 266 -8.60 21.63 -24.06
C LEU A 266 -8.71 20.09 -24.15
N THR A 267 -9.71 19.49 -23.49
CA THR A 267 -9.95 18.05 -23.56
C THR A 267 -10.33 17.64 -25.00
N GLU A 268 -11.23 18.34 -25.64
CA GLU A 268 -11.65 18.10 -27.03
C GLU A 268 -10.48 18.28 -28.01
N MET A 269 -9.70 19.34 -27.83
CA MET A 269 -8.49 19.57 -28.63
C MET A 269 -7.49 18.45 -28.51
N MET A 270 -7.18 18.03 -27.27
CA MET A 270 -6.22 16.96 -27.01
C MET A 270 -6.72 15.61 -27.53
N GLU A 271 -8.01 15.31 -27.40
CA GLU A 271 -8.58 14.09 -27.97
C GLU A 271 -8.48 14.09 -29.50
N SER A 272 -8.79 15.22 -30.14
CA SER A 272 -8.66 15.38 -31.58
C SER A 272 -7.23 15.17 -32.06
N LEU A 273 -6.25 15.73 -31.35
CA LEU A 273 -4.82 15.53 -31.64
C LEU A 273 -4.41 14.06 -31.52
N ILE A 274 -4.84 13.37 -30.47
CA ILE A 274 -4.53 11.94 -30.26
C ILE A 274 -5.13 11.11 -31.41
N ARG A 275 -6.35 11.40 -31.85
CA ARG A 275 -7.00 10.70 -32.96
C ARG A 275 -6.29 10.95 -34.30
N VAL A 276 -5.88 12.19 -34.57
CA VAL A 276 -5.11 12.52 -35.80
C VAL A 276 -3.80 11.76 -35.81
N LEU A 277 -3.05 11.72 -34.69
CA LEU A 277 -1.84 10.94 -34.57
C LEU A 277 -2.07 9.47 -34.88
N ALA A 278 -3.12 8.87 -34.34
CA ALA A 278 -3.47 7.47 -34.62
C ALA A 278 -3.85 7.23 -36.09
N THR A 279 -4.56 8.13 -36.72
CA THR A 279 -4.98 8.01 -38.12
C THR A 279 -3.80 8.16 -39.08
N VAL A 280 -2.89 9.11 -38.84
CA VAL A 280 -1.67 9.27 -39.65
C VAL A 280 -0.82 8.02 -39.59
N HIS A 281 -0.69 7.39 -38.44
CA HIS A 281 0.08 6.13 -38.33
C HIS A 281 -0.59 4.96 -39.06
N ALA A 282 -1.91 4.81 -38.96
CA ALA A 282 -2.61 3.75 -39.67
C ALA A 282 -2.45 3.85 -41.19
N ASN A 283 -2.35 5.06 -41.72
CA ASN A 283 -2.17 5.31 -43.17
C ASN A 283 -0.71 5.07 -43.62
N LEU A 284 0.28 5.18 -42.74
CA LEU A 284 1.69 4.91 -43.06
C LEU A 284 2.03 3.41 -43.12
N GLU A 285 1.26 2.58 -42.44
CA GLU A 285 1.43 1.10 -42.46
C GLU A 285 0.79 0.43 -43.68
N THR A 286 0.00 1.18 -44.44
CA THR A 286 -0.71 0.69 -45.64
C THR A 286 -0.01 1.07 -46.95
N VAL A 287 1.15 1.71 -46.92
CA VAL A 287 2.00 2.06 -48.05
C VAL A 287 3.28 1.27 -47.99
#